data_f6dd62dc3c71d032c9724c1d35858cb1
#
_entry.id   f6dd62dc3c71d032c9724c1d35858cb1
#
_cell.length_a   1.000
_cell.length_b   1.000
_cell.length_c   1.000
_cell.angle_alpha   90.00
_cell.angle_beta   90.00
_cell.angle_gamma   90.00
#
_symmetry.space_group_name_H-M   'P 1'
#
loop_
_entity.id
_entity.type
_entity.pdbx_description
1 polymer ?
#
loop_
_entity_poly.entity_id
_entity_poly.type
_entity_poly.pdbx_seq_one_letter_code
_entity_poly.pdbx_strand_id
1 'polypeptide(L)'
;RVPSRIIALGVTPAHDRGPPTRLTPGRSFAIHISPMSETSSNSLRGFMNVTKALADPTRLRVLLALRERELCACQITELFGLAQSTMSKHFYLLRQAGLVDSRKEGRWVYYRRPGREASPAVRDALAWIDRALAEEPRIADDARNLKRVLKCDPADLCRKQCAR
;
A
#
# COMPACT_ATOMS: atom_id res chain seq x y z
N ARG A 1 -37.62 -3.56 -26.49
CA ARG A 1 -38.38 -4.64 -25.81
C ARG A 1 -37.36 -5.65 -25.31
N VAL A 2 -37.11 -5.69 -24.02
CA VAL A 2 -36.24 -6.65 -23.33
C VAL A 2 -37.13 -7.49 -22.44
N PRO A 3 -37.11 -8.83 -22.49
CA PRO A 3 -37.91 -9.64 -21.56
C PRO A 3 -37.14 -9.89 -20.25
N SER A 4 -37.75 -9.49 -19.14
CA SER A 4 -37.36 -9.82 -17.79
C SER A 4 -37.59 -11.31 -17.53
N ARG A 5 -36.55 -12.04 -17.12
CA ARG A 5 -36.69 -13.37 -16.49
C ARG A 5 -36.35 -13.26 -15.02
N ILE A 6 -37.36 -13.30 -14.19
CA ILE A 6 -37.28 -13.49 -12.74
C ILE A 6 -37.09 -14.98 -12.47
N ILE A 7 -35.97 -15.36 -11.85
CA ILE A 7 -35.76 -16.74 -11.35
C ILE A 7 -36.17 -16.76 -9.88
N ALA A 8 -37.26 -17.48 -9.62
CA ALA A 8 -37.76 -17.75 -8.27
C ALA A 8 -36.84 -18.77 -7.57
N LEU A 9 -36.29 -18.41 -6.43
CA LEU A 9 -35.58 -19.31 -5.53
C LEU A 9 -36.61 -19.93 -4.55
N GLY A 10 -36.88 -21.22 -4.75
CA GLY A 10 -37.71 -22.01 -3.84
C GLY A 10 -36.97 -22.30 -2.54
N VAL A 11 -37.58 -21.90 -1.42
CA VAL A 11 -37.15 -22.23 -0.05
C VAL A 11 -37.99 -23.41 0.39
N THR A 12 -37.36 -24.57 0.66
CA THR A 12 -37.98 -25.69 1.37
C THR A 12 -37.47 -25.76 2.81
N PRO A 13 -38.32 -25.84 3.82
CA PRO A 13 -37.89 -26.11 5.20
C PRO A 13 -37.86 -27.61 5.46
N ALA A 14 -36.71 -28.15 5.86
CA ALA A 14 -36.66 -29.50 6.45
C ALA A 14 -36.33 -29.41 7.94
N HIS A 15 -37.32 -29.72 8.75
CA HIS A 15 -37.19 -30.05 10.16
C HIS A 15 -36.63 -31.49 10.25
N ASP A 16 -35.50 -31.65 10.95
CA ASP A 16 -35.21 -32.94 11.58
C ASP A 16 -34.47 -32.70 12.91
N ARG A 17 -35.08 -33.26 14.00
CA ARG A 17 -34.56 -33.27 15.36
C ARG A 17 -33.96 -34.64 15.61
N GLY A 18 -32.64 -34.77 15.63
CA GLY A 18 -31.94 -35.93 16.17
C GLY A 18 -31.54 -35.73 17.64
N PRO A 19 -31.35 -36.80 18.44
CA PRO A 19 -31.25 -36.76 19.91
C PRO A 19 -29.85 -36.30 20.40
N PRO A 20 -29.75 -35.86 21.69
CA PRO A 20 -28.53 -35.30 22.24
C PRO A 20 -27.49 -36.38 22.58
N THR A 21 -26.34 -36.36 21.98
CA THR A 21 -25.20 -37.23 22.32
C THR A 21 -24.28 -36.56 23.34
N ARG A 22 -24.09 -37.29 24.42
CA ARG A 22 -23.16 -37.21 25.56
C ARG A 22 -21.92 -36.33 25.39
N LEU A 23 -21.73 -35.47 26.39
CA LEU A 23 -20.50 -34.76 26.70
C LEU A 23 -19.36 -35.73 27.06
N THR A 24 -18.28 -35.72 26.31
CA THR A 24 -16.98 -36.26 26.73
C THR A 24 -16.06 -35.08 27.10
N PRO A 25 -15.43 -35.10 28.31
CA PRO A 25 -14.47 -34.10 28.69
C PRO A 25 -13.08 -34.45 28.12
N GLY A 26 -12.38 -33.49 27.55
CA GLY A 26 -10.92 -33.60 27.33
C GLY A 26 -10.47 -33.47 25.89
N ARG A 27 -10.49 -32.27 25.36
CA ARG A 27 -9.47 -31.85 24.39
C ARG A 27 -9.18 -30.36 24.63
N SER A 28 -7.96 -30.10 25.12
CA SER A 28 -7.35 -28.77 25.14
C SER A 28 -7.46 -28.16 23.74
N PHE A 29 -8.31 -27.14 23.62
CA PHE A 29 -8.28 -26.25 22.46
C PHE A 29 -7.01 -25.41 22.57
N ALA A 30 -5.93 -25.90 22.01
CA ALA A 30 -4.82 -25.03 21.67
C ALA A 30 -5.37 -24.06 20.62
N ILE A 31 -5.62 -22.83 21.04
CA ILE A 31 -5.88 -21.72 20.12
C ILE A 31 -4.60 -21.53 19.33
N HIS A 32 -4.53 -22.15 18.17
CA HIS A 32 -3.49 -21.91 17.19
C HIS A 32 -3.77 -20.50 16.62
N ILE A 33 -3.18 -19.50 17.28
CA ILE A 33 -3.10 -18.16 16.71
C ILE A 33 -2.11 -18.29 15.56
N SER A 34 -2.62 -18.67 14.39
CA SER A 34 -1.87 -18.55 13.16
C SER A 34 -1.50 -17.08 13.01
N PRO A 35 -0.22 -16.73 12.72
CA PRO A 35 0.13 -15.35 12.44
C PRO A 35 -0.74 -14.88 11.28
N MET A 36 -1.40 -13.76 11.46
CA MET A 36 -2.19 -13.09 10.42
C MET A 36 -1.24 -12.59 9.33
N SER A 37 -0.77 -13.49 8.51
CA SER A 37 -0.08 -13.20 7.25
C SER A 37 -0.94 -13.72 6.12
N GLU A 38 -1.94 -12.93 5.76
CA GLU A 38 -2.47 -12.89 4.39
C GLU A 38 -3.32 -11.64 4.27
N THR A 39 -2.63 -10.49 4.16
CA THR A 39 -3.23 -9.34 3.52
C THR A 39 -3.37 -9.73 2.06
N SER A 40 -4.40 -10.46 1.74
CA SER A 40 -4.74 -10.81 0.36
C SER A 40 -5.04 -9.49 -0.35
N SER A 41 -4.01 -8.95 -1.01
CA SER A 41 -4.09 -7.72 -1.80
C SER A 41 -5.10 -7.83 -2.97
N ASN A 42 -5.61 -9.04 -3.22
CA ASN A 42 -6.71 -9.31 -4.14
C ASN A 42 -8.10 -9.23 -3.48
N SER A 43 -8.18 -8.90 -2.19
CA SER A 43 -9.46 -8.68 -1.50
C SER A 43 -10.00 -7.27 -1.80
N LEU A 44 -11.32 -7.08 -1.68
CA LEU A 44 -11.94 -5.75 -1.76
C LEU A 44 -11.24 -4.74 -0.83
N ARG A 45 -10.85 -5.16 0.36
CA ARG A 45 -10.09 -4.33 1.31
C ARG A 45 -8.73 -3.90 0.75
N GLY A 46 -7.98 -4.83 0.15
CA GLY A 46 -6.70 -4.54 -0.51
C GLY A 46 -6.87 -3.54 -1.64
N PHE A 47 -7.85 -3.76 -2.50
CA PHE A 47 -8.21 -2.84 -3.59
C PHE A 47 -8.55 -1.44 -3.06
N MET A 48 -9.37 -1.34 -2.02
CA MET A 48 -9.73 -0.06 -1.40
C MET A 48 -8.53 0.65 -0.77
N ASN A 49 -7.55 -0.08 -0.24
CA ASN A 49 -6.32 0.54 0.26
C ASN A 49 -5.49 1.15 -0.89
N VAL A 50 -5.37 0.45 -2.01
CA VAL A 50 -4.68 0.97 -3.21
C VAL A 50 -5.37 2.25 -3.70
N THR A 51 -6.69 2.22 -3.93
CA THR A 51 -7.44 3.39 -4.43
C THR A 51 -7.35 4.58 -3.48
N LYS A 52 -7.49 4.38 -2.17
CA LYS A 52 -7.31 5.42 -1.15
C LYS A 52 -5.89 5.99 -1.16
N ALA A 53 -4.88 5.13 -1.32
CA ALA A 53 -3.50 5.59 -1.37
C ALA A 53 -3.24 6.44 -2.63
N LEU A 54 -3.84 6.13 -3.75
CA LEU A 54 -3.68 6.88 -4.99
C LEU A 54 -4.51 8.18 -5.05
N ALA A 55 -5.48 8.38 -4.18
CA ALA A 55 -6.34 9.56 -4.15
C ALA A 55 -5.69 10.81 -3.50
N ASP A 56 -4.37 10.96 -3.64
CA ASP A 56 -3.62 12.09 -3.09
C ASP A 56 -2.45 12.45 -3.99
N PRO A 57 -2.31 13.72 -4.39
CA PRO A 57 -1.28 14.13 -5.35
C PRO A 57 0.15 13.95 -4.83
N THR A 58 0.38 14.12 -3.53
CA THR A 58 1.72 13.93 -2.95
C THR A 58 2.14 12.46 -3.03
N ARG A 59 1.22 11.55 -2.72
CA ARG A 59 1.51 10.11 -2.80
C ARG A 59 1.77 9.64 -4.23
N LEU A 60 1.02 10.13 -5.21
CA LEU A 60 1.30 9.88 -6.63
C LEU A 60 2.70 10.35 -7.02
N ARG A 61 3.07 11.58 -6.64
CA ARG A 61 4.39 12.15 -6.91
C ARG A 61 5.51 11.36 -6.23
N VAL A 62 5.32 10.89 -4.98
CA VAL A 62 6.26 10.01 -4.29
C VAL A 62 6.46 8.72 -5.07
N LEU A 63 5.38 8.07 -5.52
CA LEU A 63 5.48 6.85 -6.32
C LEU A 63 6.26 7.10 -7.61
N LEU A 64 6.02 8.21 -8.30
CA LEU A 64 6.74 8.54 -9.54
C LEU A 64 8.22 8.86 -9.28
N ALA A 65 8.57 9.50 -8.16
CA ALA A 65 9.96 9.71 -7.76
C ALA A 65 10.70 8.39 -7.47
N LEU A 66 9.98 7.36 -7.01
CA LEU A 66 10.52 6.03 -6.72
C LEU A 66 10.53 5.08 -7.94
N ARG A 67 10.16 5.55 -9.14
CA ARG A 67 10.01 4.69 -10.32
C ARG A 67 11.29 3.96 -10.69
N GLU A 68 12.44 4.65 -10.64
CA GLU A 68 13.70 4.14 -11.14
C GLU A 68 14.69 3.72 -10.05
N ARG A 69 14.42 4.09 -8.80
CA ARG A 69 15.38 3.90 -7.73
C ARG A 69 14.77 3.93 -6.35
N GLU A 70 15.53 3.43 -5.40
CA GLU A 70 15.28 3.59 -3.97
C GLU A 70 15.75 4.97 -3.51
N LEU A 71 15.00 5.59 -2.58
CA LEU A 71 15.32 6.89 -1.99
C LEU A 71 15.22 6.82 -0.46
N CYS A 72 16.11 7.54 0.22
CA CYS A 72 16.01 7.77 1.65
C CYS A 72 14.79 8.64 2.00
N ALA A 73 14.17 8.40 3.15
CA ALA A 73 13.07 9.23 3.66
C ALA A 73 13.40 10.72 3.66
N CYS A 74 14.62 11.10 4.06
CA CYS A 74 15.07 12.49 4.06
C CYS A 74 15.17 13.10 2.66
N GLN A 75 15.59 12.32 1.64
CA GLN A 75 15.62 12.78 0.25
C GLN A 75 14.20 13.06 -0.27
N ILE A 76 13.24 12.18 0.03
CA ILE A 76 11.85 12.37 -0.36
C ILE A 76 11.24 13.57 0.38
N THR A 77 11.51 13.71 1.68
CA THR A 77 11.04 14.84 2.49
C THR A 77 11.56 16.19 1.97
N GLU A 78 12.85 16.24 1.60
CA GLU A 78 13.44 17.45 1.00
C GLU A 78 12.86 17.75 -0.37
N LEU A 79 12.66 16.74 -1.22
CA LEU A 79 12.08 16.88 -2.55
C LEU A 79 10.72 17.59 -2.52
N PHE A 80 9.87 17.25 -1.55
CA PHE A 80 8.51 17.79 -1.44
C PHE A 80 8.38 18.96 -0.47
N GLY A 81 9.40 19.26 0.32
CA GLY A 81 9.40 20.38 1.26
C GLY A 81 8.36 20.25 2.39
N LEU A 82 7.87 19.05 2.67
CA LEU A 82 6.86 18.79 3.70
C LEU A 82 7.53 18.48 5.05
N ALA A 83 6.76 18.66 6.14
CA ALA A 83 7.21 18.23 7.46
C ALA A 83 7.38 16.69 7.50
N GLN A 84 8.40 16.22 8.22
CA GLN A 84 8.70 14.78 8.34
C GLN A 84 7.50 13.98 8.88
N SER A 85 6.74 14.54 9.82
CA SER A 85 5.53 13.92 10.37
C SER A 85 4.44 13.73 9.31
N THR A 86 4.30 14.69 8.39
CA THR A 86 3.35 14.61 7.26
C THR A 86 3.81 13.54 6.26
N MET A 87 5.09 13.55 5.90
CA MET A 87 5.64 12.52 5.00
C MET A 87 5.52 11.12 5.59
N SER A 88 5.72 10.95 6.89
CA SER A 88 5.55 9.66 7.57
C SER A 88 4.13 9.11 7.42
N LYS A 89 3.10 9.95 7.44
CA LYS A 89 1.70 9.54 7.18
C LYS A 89 1.50 9.08 5.74
N HIS A 90 2.09 9.77 4.77
CA HIS A 90 2.05 9.35 3.37
C HIS A 90 2.76 8.01 3.16
N PHE A 91 3.95 7.82 3.73
CA PHE A 91 4.66 6.53 3.67
C PHE A 91 3.87 5.39 4.32
N TYR A 92 3.25 5.64 5.48
CA TYR A 92 2.41 4.65 6.14
C TYR A 92 1.27 4.17 5.22
N LEU A 93 0.53 5.09 4.60
CA LEU A 93 -0.59 4.75 3.70
C LEU A 93 -0.12 4.01 2.44
N LEU A 94 1.00 4.42 1.85
CA LEU A 94 1.59 3.75 0.70
C LEU A 94 2.04 2.31 1.03
N ARG A 95 2.64 2.11 2.23
CA ARG A 95 3.02 0.77 2.70
C ARG A 95 1.81 -0.12 2.99
N GLN A 96 0.77 0.43 3.63
CA GLN A 96 -0.48 -0.31 3.89
C GLN A 96 -1.16 -0.77 2.60
N ALA A 97 -0.99 -0.02 1.53
CA ALA A 97 -1.50 -0.37 0.20
C ALA A 97 -0.56 -1.33 -0.58
N GLY A 98 0.63 -1.64 -0.06
CA GLY A 98 1.64 -2.44 -0.77
C GLY A 98 2.25 -1.72 -1.98
N LEU A 99 2.10 -0.38 -2.09
CA LEU A 99 2.62 0.42 -3.20
C LEU A 99 4.07 0.82 -3.02
N VAL A 100 4.61 0.70 -1.82
CA VAL A 100 6.04 0.87 -1.50
C VAL A 100 6.50 -0.14 -0.47
N ASP A 101 7.74 -0.60 -0.64
CA ASP A 101 8.52 -1.31 0.36
C ASP A 101 9.41 -0.34 1.12
N SER A 102 9.80 -0.74 2.34
CA SER A 102 10.81 0.00 3.07
C SER A 102 11.82 -0.94 3.71
N ARG A 103 13.07 -0.52 3.73
CA ARG A 103 14.14 -1.16 4.49
C ARG A 103 14.82 -0.15 5.41
N LYS A 104 15.34 -0.63 6.51
CA LYS A 104 16.12 0.17 7.45
C LYS A 104 17.59 -0.20 7.31
N GLU A 105 18.45 0.82 7.25
CA GLU A 105 19.89 0.66 7.23
C GLU A 105 20.49 1.65 8.24
N GLY A 106 20.94 1.13 9.38
CA GLY A 106 21.33 1.96 10.51
C GLY A 106 20.19 2.87 10.98
N ARG A 107 20.40 4.17 10.94
CA ARG A 107 19.37 5.20 11.25
C ARG A 107 18.50 5.60 10.06
N TRP A 108 18.82 5.13 8.86
CA TRP A 108 18.18 5.52 7.63
C TRP A 108 17.03 4.58 7.27
N VAL A 109 15.94 5.12 6.74
CA VAL A 109 14.84 4.37 6.14
C VAL A 109 14.79 4.68 4.66
N TYR A 110 14.90 3.64 3.85
CA TYR A 110 14.83 3.72 2.40
C TYR A 110 13.49 3.19 1.93
N TYR A 111 12.96 3.81 0.89
CA TYR A 111 11.71 3.44 0.24
C TYR A 111 11.95 3.13 -1.23
N ARG A 112 11.27 2.11 -1.73
CA ARG A 112 11.29 1.72 -3.14
C ARG A 112 9.90 1.24 -3.56
N ARG A 113 9.62 1.20 -4.85
CA ARG A 113 8.48 0.46 -5.37
C ARG A 113 8.69 -1.04 -5.16
N PRO A 114 7.60 -1.81 -4.92
CA PRO A 114 7.70 -3.26 -4.82
C PRO A 114 8.10 -3.87 -6.16
N GLY A 115 8.73 -5.03 -6.12
CA GLY A 115 9.15 -5.79 -7.28
C GLY A 115 8.03 -6.63 -7.89
N ARG A 116 8.42 -7.73 -8.55
CA ARG A 116 7.49 -8.64 -9.23
C ARG A 116 6.61 -9.44 -8.27
N GLU A 117 7.00 -9.52 -7.02
CA GLU A 117 6.27 -10.15 -5.91
C GLU A 117 5.01 -9.38 -5.49
N ALA A 118 4.87 -8.12 -5.92
CA ALA A 118 3.67 -7.34 -5.66
C ALA A 118 2.42 -7.98 -6.28
N SER A 119 1.26 -7.73 -5.66
CA SER A 119 -0.01 -8.22 -6.20
C SER A 119 -0.29 -7.67 -7.60
N PRO A 120 -1.06 -8.39 -8.42
CA PRO A 120 -1.47 -7.90 -9.74
C PRO A 120 -2.08 -6.49 -9.67
N ALA A 121 -3.00 -6.24 -8.73
CA ALA A 121 -3.65 -4.94 -8.56
C ALA A 121 -2.64 -3.80 -8.28
N VAL A 122 -1.61 -4.05 -7.48
CA VAL A 122 -0.55 -3.06 -7.22
C VAL A 122 0.29 -2.82 -8.47
N ARG A 123 0.70 -3.87 -9.18
CA ARG A 123 1.49 -3.74 -10.42
C ARG A 123 0.71 -2.98 -11.50
N ASP A 124 -0.57 -3.30 -11.68
CA ASP A 124 -1.43 -2.65 -12.67
C ASP A 124 -1.67 -1.18 -12.31
N ALA A 125 -1.87 -0.86 -11.02
CA ALA A 125 -2.00 0.49 -10.53
C ALA A 125 -0.72 1.31 -10.77
N LEU A 126 0.47 0.76 -10.48
CA LEU A 126 1.75 1.43 -10.74
C LEU A 126 1.98 1.65 -12.23
N ALA A 127 1.69 0.67 -13.07
CA ALA A 127 1.80 0.80 -14.52
C ALA A 127 0.79 1.82 -15.08
N TRP A 128 -0.40 1.89 -14.52
CA TRP A 128 -1.42 2.86 -14.91
C TRP A 128 -0.97 4.30 -14.60
N ILE A 129 -0.51 4.60 -13.38
CA ILE A 129 -0.05 5.95 -13.02
C ILE A 129 1.17 6.37 -13.84
N ASP A 130 2.08 5.44 -14.18
CA ASP A 130 3.25 5.73 -15.01
C ASP A 130 2.84 6.18 -16.43
N ARG A 131 1.81 5.56 -17.00
CA ARG A 131 1.28 5.95 -18.32
C ARG A 131 0.43 7.22 -18.24
N ALA A 132 -0.45 7.30 -17.26
CA ALA A 132 -1.40 8.41 -17.14
C ALA A 132 -0.74 9.75 -16.82
N LEU A 133 0.41 9.74 -16.12
CA LEU A 133 1.11 10.94 -15.67
C LEU A 133 2.47 11.13 -16.37
N ALA A 134 2.71 10.45 -17.49
CA ALA A 134 3.98 10.54 -18.23
C ALA A 134 4.29 11.97 -18.69
N GLU A 135 3.27 12.70 -19.13
CA GLU A 135 3.39 14.06 -19.70
C GLU A 135 3.04 15.17 -18.68
N GLU A 136 2.85 14.81 -17.39
CA GLU A 136 2.47 15.78 -16.37
C GLU A 136 3.67 16.73 -16.05
N PRO A 137 3.55 18.05 -16.29
CA PRO A 137 4.65 18.99 -16.13
C PRO A 137 5.23 19.01 -14.71
N ARG A 138 4.38 18.83 -13.70
CA ARG A 138 4.79 18.79 -12.29
C ARG A 138 5.70 17.60 -11.98
N ILE A 139 5.51 16.48 -12.66
CA ILE A 139 6.37 15.30 -12.52
C ILE A 139 7.73 15.54 -13.14
N ALA A 140 7.78 16.24 -14.28
CA ALA A 140 9.04 16.65 -14.89
C ALA A 140 9.82 17.62 -13.97
N ASP A 141 9.13 18.54 -13.29
CA ASP A 141 9.74 19.43 -12.29
C ASP A 141 10.29 18.64 -11.10
N ASP A 142 9.54 17.68 -10.58
CA ASP A 142 9.98 16.81 -9.51
C ASP A 142 11.23 16.01 -9.90
N ALA A 143 11.28 15.50 -11.11
CA ALA A 143 12.46 14.79 -11.63
C ALA A 143 13.69 15.70 -11.70
N ARG A 144 13.53 16.97 -12.11
CA ARG A 144 14.63 17.98 -12.09
C ARG A 144 15.08 18.28 -10.66
N ASN A 145 14.14 18.46 -9.74
CA ASN A 145 14.43 18.72 -8.34
C ASN A 145 15.10 17.51 -7.67
N LEU A 146 14.66 16.30 -7.97
CA LEU A 146 15.27 15.07 -7.47
C LEU A 146 16.74 14.97 -7.84
N LYS A 147 17.12 15.33 -9.08
CA LYS A 147 18.53 15.37 -9.50
C LYS A 147 19.39 16.31 -8.64
N ARG A 148 18.81 17.40 -8.10
CA ARG A 148 19.50 18.30 -7.17
C ARG A 148 19.61 17.70 -5.78
N VAL A 149 18.52 17.12 -5.26
CA VAL A 149 18.49 16.45 -3.95
C VAL A 149 19.47 15.28 -3.89
N LEU A 150 19.62 14.52 -4.96
CA LEU A 150 20.54 13.38 -5.03
C LEU A 150 22.03 13.77 -4.98
N LYS A 151 22.36 15.04 -5.20
CA LYS A 151 23.74 15.55 -5.03
C LYS A 151 24.07 15.89 -3.58
N CYS A 152 23.06 15.97 -2.70
CA CYS A 152 23.25 16.27 -1.27
C CYS A 152 23.50 14.97 -0.50
N ASP A 153 24.39 15.04 0.50
CA ASP A 153 24.59 13.93 1.43
C ASP A 153 23.29 13.71 2.24
N PRO A 154 22.75 12.48 2.30
CA PRO A 154 21.59 12.15 3.12
C PRO A 154 21.77 12.54 4.59
N ALA A 155 23.01 12.50 5.15
CA ALA A 155 23.29 12.90 6.51
C ALA A 155 23.04 14.39 6.73
N ASP A 156 23.43 15.25 5.78
CA ASP A 156 23.20 16.68 5.85
C ASP A 156 21.71 17.03 5.74
N LEU A 157 21.01 16.37 4.82
CA LEU A 157 19.56 16.54 4.67
C LEU A 157 18.81 16.19 5.96
N CYS A 158 19.20 15.08 6.61
CA CYS A 158 18.57 14.65 7.84
C CYS A 158 18.86 15.63 8.99
N ARG A 159 20.09 16.10 9.16
CA ARG A 159 20.45 17.12 10.17
C ARG A 159 19.61 18.38 10.01
N LYS A 160 19.50 18.88 8.79
CA LYS A 160 18.69 20.06 8.45
C LYS A 160 17.21 19.89 8.78
N GLN A 161 16.66 18.69 8.59
CA GLN A 161 15.25 18.40 8.87
C GLN A 161 14.96 18.20 10.34
N CYS A 162 15.91 17.68 11.13
CA CYS A 162 15.80 17.55 12.58
C CYS A 162 15.91 18.89 13.31
N ALA A 163 16.47 19.93 12.67
CA ALA A 163 16.64 21.28 13.22
C ALA A 163 15.43 22.20 12.93
N ARG A 164 14.44 21.75 12.19
CA ARG A 164 13.18 22.45 11.88
C ARG A 164 12.06 22.04 12.82
#